data_24f34abc531ed73c4c1de833612cf090
#
_entry.id   24f34abc531ed73c4c1de833612cf090
#
_cell.length_a   1.000
_cell.length_b   1.000
_cell.length_c   1.000
_cell.angle_alpha   90.00
_cell.angle_beta   90.00
_cell.angle_gamma   90.00
#
_symmetry.space_group_name_H-M   'P 1'
#
loop_
_entity.id
_entity.type
_entity.pdbx_description
1 polymer ?
#
loop_
_entity_poly.entity_id
_entity_poly.type
_entity_poly.pdbx_seq_one_letter_code
_entity_poly.pdbx_strand_id
1 'polypeptide(L)'
;MGSLTDPGGRFNIGDIDPQNFSTFSALYIALDKDTALQETQGQVEVPGSSLIPREIALTSAGSITIFSVSGHLDKVFDVRSTKNLKKFVALIKEFKLSKELIDMARKLEEPSPEIVRQPKILHQVLQASNWRNLPMRLDVPSTSQIFGQLVYFAGIEGILYTSKLTGKDCLAVYPDNFGKSDSFIELDDDPPSPKVPTRMNSENFKICHLSFNEL
;
A
#
# COMPACT_ATOMS: atom_id res chain seq x y z
N MET A 1 8.95 -5.26 -5.47
CA MET A 1 10.09 -4.58 -4.83
C MET A 1 9.76 -3.19 -4.32
N GLY A 2 8.97 -2.38 -5.01
CA GLY A 2 8.63 -1.03 -4.58
C GLY A 2 7.95 -0.88 -3.21
N SER A 3 7.44 -1.97 -2.62
CA SER A 3 6.77 -1.87 -1.32
C SER A 3 7.73 -1.82 -0.13
N LEU A 4 8.96 -2.30 -0.27
CA LEU A 4 9.96 -2.27 0.80
C LEU A 4 10.96 -1.11 0.67
N THR A 5 11.03 -0.49 -0.51
CA THR A 5 11.87 0.69 -0.72
C THR A 5 11.16 1.95 -0.23
N ASP A 6 11.91 3.00 0.03
CA ASP A 6 11.38 4.32 0.36
C ASP A 6 10.49 4.87 -0.80
N PRO A 7 9.31 5.39 -0.51
CA PRO A 7 8.63 5.47 0.79
C PRO A 7 7.73 4.28 1.13
N GLY A 8 7.75 3.20 0.38
CA GLY A 8 6.79 2.12 0.44
C GLY A 8 5.55 2.38 -0.41
N GLY A 9 4.45 1.70 -0.07
CA GLY A 9 3.15 1.90 -0.70
C GLY A 9 2.15 2.64 0.19
N ARG A 10 0.94 2.84 -0.32
CA ARG A 10 -0.13 3.54 0.41
C ARG A 10 -0.45 2.92 1.78
N PHE A 11 -0.41 1.61 1.89
CA PHE A 11 -0.80 0.86 3.09
C PHE A 11 0.34 0.02 3.67
N ASN A 12 1.59 0.35 3.33
CA ASN A 12 2.76 -0.25 3.97
C ASN A 12 3.89 0.76 4.09
N ILE A 13 4.68 0.61 5.15
CA ILE A 13 5.85 1.44 5.40
C ILE A 13 7.04 0.75 4.74
N GLY A 14 7.72 1.46 3.84
CA GLY A 14 8.99 1.07 3.27
C GLY A 14 10.16 1.46 4.18
N ASP A 15 11.34 1.61 3.61
CA ASP A 15 12.56 1.98 4.34
C ASP A 15 12.59 3.49 4.65
N ILE A 16 11.63 3.92 5.48
CA ILE A 16 11.51 5.27 6.01
C ILE A 16 11.87 5.20 7.49
N ASP A 17 12.92 5.88 7.93
CA ASP A 17 13.32 5.94 9.33
C ASP A 17 13.25 4.58 10.07
N PRO A 18 14.10 3.59 9.70
CA PRO A 18 14.04 2.24 10.23
C PRO A 18 14.31 2.14 11.72
N GLN A 19 14.74 3.23 12.36
CA GLN A 19 14.93 3.30 13.83
C GLN A 19 13.60 3.43 14.55
N ASN A 20 12.60 4.09 13.95
CA ASN A 20 11.31 4.37 14.57
C ASN A 20 10.16 3.56 13.97
N PHE A 21 10.27 3.12 12.72
CA PHE A 21 9.20 2.42 12.01
C PHE A 21 9.66 1.09 11.46
N SER A 22 8.90 0.03 11.75
CA SER A 22 9.16 -1.29 11.17
C SER A 22 8.67 -1.33 9.74
N THR A 23 9.55 -1.70 8.82
CA THR A 23 9.24 -2.01 7.43
C THR A 23 8.43 -3.30 7.33
N PHE A 24 7.43 -3.34 6.48
CA PHE A 24 6.70 -4.56 6.17
C PHE A 24 6.25 -4.55 4.71
N SER A 25 6.19 -5.74 4.11
CA SER A 25 5.88 -5.87 2.70
C SER A 25 4.39 -5.85 2.41
N ALA A 26 4.03 -5.34 1.23
CA ALA A 26 2.70 -5.46 0.67
C ALA A 26 2.76 -5.74 -0.83
N LEU A 27 1.92 -6.66 -1.30
CA LEU A 27 1.67 -6.87 -2.72
C LEU A 27 0.41 -6.09 -3.11
N TYR A 28 0.54 -5.22 -4.10
CA TYR A 28 -0.58 -4.41 -4.61
C TYR A 28 -1.16 -5.06 -5.86
N ILE A 29 -2.46 -5.33 -5.82
CA ILE A 29 -3.23 -5.96 -6.89
C ILE A 29 -4.38 -5.02 -7.27
N ALA A 30 -4.68 -4.91 -8.56
CA ALA A 30 -5.82 -4.15 -9.06
C ALA A 30 -6.81 -5.08 -9.76
N LEU A 31 -8.09 -4.68 -9.78
CA LEU A 31 -9.16 -5.47 -10.40
C LEU A 31 -8.93 -5.70 -11.89
N ASP A 32 -8.23 -4.78 -12.57
CA ASP A 32 -7.93 -4.89 -14.00
C ASP A 32 -6.58 -4.23 -14.35
N LYS A 33 -6.12 -4.57 -15.56
CA LYS A 33 -4.86 -4.12 -16.15
C LYS A 33 -4.71 -2.60 -16.18
N ASP A 34 -5.75 -1.88 -16.58
CA ASP A 34 -5.66 -0.42 -16.75
C ASP A 34 -5.51 0.25 -15.39
N THR A 35 -6.20 -0.25 -14.37
CA THR A 35 -6.05 0.22 -12.98
C THR A 35 -4.65 -0.09 -12.44
N ALA A 36 -4.11 -1.30 -12.67
CA ALA A 36 -2.77 -1.67 -12.26
C ALA A 36 -1.71 -0.74 -12.87
N LEU A 37 -1.82 -0.44 -14.15
CA LEU A 37 -0.93 0.49 -14.86
C LEU A 37 -1.02 1.91 -14.29
N GLN A 38 -2.22 2.44 -14.08
CA GLN A 38 -2.40 3.79 -13.55
C GLN A 38 -1.91 3.93 -12.11
N GLU A 39 -2.15 2.93 -11.24
CA GLU A 39 -1.64 2.94 -9.87
C GLU A 39 -0.11 2.85 -9.81
N THR A 40 0.52 2.14 -10.74
CA THR A 40 1.98 1.99 -10.80
C THR A 40 2.66 3.24 -11.38
N GLN A 41 2.12 3.80 -12.44
CA GLN A 41 2.73 4.91 -13.18
C GLN A 41 2.34 6.28 -12.64
N GLY A 42 1.21 6.35 -11.90
CA GLY A 42 0.58 7.60 -11.48
C GLY A 42 -0.06 8.36 -12.65
N GLN A 43 -0.75 9.44 -12.33
CA GLN A 43 -1.12 10.44 -13.33
C GLN A 43 0.05 11.41 -13.47
N VAL A 44 0.98 11.13 -14.36
CA VAL A 44 2.00 12.10 -14.72
C VAL A 44 1.38 13.00 -15.78
N GLU A 45 0.73 14.07 -15.36
CA GLU A 45 0.49 15.22 -16.24
C GLU A 45 1.84 15.87 -16.49
N VAL A 46 2.45 15.60 -17.65
CA VAL A 46 3.60 16.39 -18.12
C VAL A 46 3.01 17.64 -18.78
N PRO A 47 3.17 18.83 -18.18
CA PRO A 47 2.64 20.07 -18.75
C PRO A 47 3.17 20.23 -20.19
N GLY A 48 2.26 20.35 -21.15
CA GLY A 48 2.60 20.54 -22.56
C GLY A 48 2.84 19.25 -23.36
N SER A 49 2.71 18.07 -22.77
CA SER A 49 2.76 16.79 -23.47
C SER A 49 1.35 16.31 -23.82
N SER A 50 1.15 15.90 -25.07
CA SER A 50 -0.06 15.19 -25.50
C SER A 50 -0.02 13.69 -25.19
N LEU A 51 1.11 13.20 -24.64
CA LEU A 51 1.30 11.79 -24.30
C LEU A 51 0.61 11.45 -22.98
N ILE A 52 -0.14 10.37 -22.98
CA ILE A 52 -0.70 9.80 -21.74
C ILE A 52 0.42 9.08 -20.95
N PRO A 53 0.29 8.91 -19.62
CA PRO A 53 1.31 8.25 -18.78
C PRO A 53 1.79 6.90 -19.30
N ARG A 54 0.91 6.14 -19.94
CA ARG A 54 1.22 4.85 -20.58
C ARG A 54 2.20 5.00 -21.75
N GLU A 55 2.07 6.05 -22.53
CA GLU A 55 2.96 6.32 -23.68
C GLU A 55 4.32 6.83 -23.20
N ILE A 56 4.35 7.59 -22.11
CA ILE A 56 5.60 8.03 -21.46
C ILE A 56 6.35 6.83 -20.89
N ALA A 57 5.66 5.88 -20.27
CA ALA A 57 6.28 4.65 -19.78
C ALA A 57 6.86 3.77 -20.89
N LEU A 58 6.25 3.78 -22.06
CA LEU A 58 6.76 3.06 -23.26
C LEU A 58 8.01 3.72 -23.87
N THR A 59 8.24 5.01 -23.61
CA THR A 59 9.45 5.71 -24.02
C THR A 59 10.62 5.55 -23.05
N SER A 60 10.38 5.07 -21.84
CA SER A 60 11.43 4.70 -20.90
C SER A 60 11.99 3.32 -21.22
N ALA A 61 13.28 3.10 -21.01
CA ALA A 61 13.98 1.83 -21.33
C ALA A 61 13.56 0.63 -20.46
N GLY A 62 12.53 0.77 -19.61
CA GLY A 62 12.01 -0.29 -18.74
C GLY A 62 10.81 -0.99 -19.39
N SER A 63 10.84 -2.31 -19.49
CA SER A 63 9.68 -3.12 -19.83
C SER A 63 8.79 -3.32 -18.59
N ILE A 64 7.47 -3.19 -18.76
CA ILE A 64 6.48 -3.52 -17.73
C ILE A 64 5.86 -4.87 -18.08
N THR A 65 5.97 -5.82 -17.15
CA THR A 65 5.28 -7.10 -17.28
C THR A 65 4.05 -7.09 -16.38
N ILE A 66 2.92 -7.53 -16.91
CA ILE A 66 1.64 -7.61 -16.21
C ILE A 66 1.27 -9.08 -16.11
N PHE A 67 0.92 -9.49 -14.89
CA PHE A 67 0.44 -10.83 -14.60
C PHE A 67 -1.00 -10.78 -14.11
N SER A 68 -1.80 -11.76 -14.52
CA SER A 68 -3.08 -12.06 -13.90
C SER A 68 -2.86 -12.94 -12.68
N VAL A 69 -3.62 -12.66 -11.62
CA VAL A 69 -3.57 -13.44 -10.39
C VAL A 69 -4.97 -13.75 -9.91
N SER A 70 -5.14 -14.94 -9.36
CA SER A 70 -6.33 -15.35 -8.61
C SER A 70 -5.93 -15.71 -7.17
N GLY A 71 -6.90 -15.86 -6.27
CA GLY A 71 -6.58 -16.22 -4.90
C GLY A 71 -7.75 -16.14 -3.94
N HIS A 72 -7.44 -16.45 -2.69
CA HIS A 72 -8.36 -16.40 -1.57
C HIS A 72 -7.65 -15.80 -0.35
N LEU A 73 -8.32 -14.89 0.34
CA LEU A 73 -7.87 -14.33 1.61
C LEU A 73 -8.96 -14.49 2.67
N ASP A 74 -8.59 -15.06 3.82
CA ASP A 74 -9.52 -15.29 4.94
C ASP A 74 -9.91 -13.98 5.63
N LYS A 75 -8.97 -13.03 5.74
CA LYS A 75 -9.14 -11.81 6.54
C LYS A 75 -8.78 -10.58 5.72
N VAL A 76 -9.79 -9.88 5.24
CA VAL A 76 -9.62 -8.63 4.50
C VAL A 76 -10.33 -7.49 5.21
N PHE A 77 -9.62 -6.37 5.39
CA PHE A 77 -10.21 -5.14 5.90
C PHE A 77 -10.72 -4.29 4.72
N ASP A 78 -12.03 -4.17 4.59
CA ASP A 78 -12.66 -3.36 3.54
C ASP A 78 -12.80 -1.89 3.99
N VAL A 79 -11.95 -1.01 3.45
CA VAL A 79 -11.98 0.44 3.75
C VAL A 79 -12.90 1.24 2.83
N ARG A 80 -13.55 0.62 1.86
CA ARG A 80 -14.47 1.30 0.92
C ARG A 80 -15.71 1.83 1.62
N SER A 81 -16.06 1.23 2.76
CA SER A 81 -17.21 1.64 3.57
C SER A 81 -16.81 2.32 4.87
N THR A 82 -17.30 3.54 5.09
CA THR A 82 -17.12 4.26 6.35
C THR A 82 -17.70 3.51 7.58
N LYS A 83 -18.63 2.57 7.35
CA LYS A 83 -19.20 1.72 8.42
C LYS A 83 -18.13 0.84 9.06
N ASN A 84 -17.21 0.30 8.25
CA ASN A 84 -16.13 -0.56 8.74
C ASN A 84 -15.11 0.25 9.56
N LEU A 85 -14.91 1.51 9.21
CA LEU A 85 -14.00 2.40 9.92
C LEU A 85 -14.51 2.87 11.30
N LYS A 86 -15.82 2.76 11.60
CA LYS A 86 -16.39 3.16 12.90
C LYS A 86 -15.73 2.43 14.06
N LYS A 87 -15.51 1.12 13.93
CA LYS A 87 -14.87 0.31 14.99
C LYS A 87 -13.43 0.72 15.19
N PHE A 88 -12.69 0.95 14.09
CA PHE A 88 -11.31 1.42 14.15
C PHE A 88 -11.20 2.79 14.82
N VAL A 89 -12.04 3.75 14.44
CA VAL A 89 -12.07 5.09 15.06
C VAL A 89 -12.37 4.99 16.55
N ALA A 90 -13.24 4.09 16.98
CA ALA A 90 -13.53 3.86 18.39
C ALA A 90 -12.29 3.36 19.16
N LEU A 91 -11.47 2.49 18.55
CA LEU A 91 -10.23 2.00 19.16
C LEU A 91 -9.18 3.11 19.33
N ILE A 92 -9.03 3.99 18.35
CA ILE A 92 -8.03 5.07 18.40
C ILE A 92 -8.51 6.33 19.13
N LYS A 93 -9.75 6.35 19.64
CA LYS A 93 -10.35 7.53 20.27
C LYS A 93 -9.53 8.07 21.44
N GLU A 94 -8.92 7.19 22.21
CA GLU A 94 -8.14 7.53 23.41
C GLU A 94 -6.65 7.81 23.11
N PHE A 95 -6.19 7.58 21.88
CA PHE A 95 -4.82 7.86 21.51
C PHE A 95 -4.54 9.36 21.53
N LYS A 96 -3.37 9.71 22.03
CA LYS A 96 -2.84 11.09 22.02
C LYS A 96 -1.54 11.13 21.26
N LEU A 97 -1.36 12.17 20.47
CA LEU A 97 -0.06 12.42 19.81
C LEU A 97 0.94 12.89 20.85
N SER A 98 2.20 12.49 20.69
CA SER A 98 3.26 12.99 21.55
C SER A 98 3.49 14.49 21.32
N LYS A 99 3.96 15.18 22.35
CA LYS A 99 4.30 16.60 22.22
C LYS A 99 5.45 16.80 21.24
N GLU A 100 6.40 15.89 21.25
CA GLU A 100 7.57 15.90 20.36
C GLU A 100 7.16 15.94 18.90
N LEU A 101 6.17 15.11 18.51
CA LEU A 101 5.65 15.06 17.13
C LEU A 101 4.96 16.39 16.76
N ILE A 102 4.17 16.96 17.67
CA ILE A 102 3.50 18.25 17.45
C ILE A 102 4.52 19.39 17.31
N ASP A 103 5.56 19.40 18.16
CA ASP A 103 6.60 20.42 18.13
C ASP A 103 7.50 20.28 16.90
N MET A 104 7.74 19.06 16.42
CA MET A 104 8.46 18.79 15.17
C MET A 104 7.69 19.35 13.97
N ALA A 105 6.41 19.04 13.85
CA ALA A 105 5.57 19.58 12.77
C ALA A 105 5.57 21.11 12.76
N ARG A 106 5.46 21.73 13.94
CA ARG A 106 5.54 23.20 14.07
C ARG A 106 6.88 23.79 13.62
N LYS A 107 8.00 23.12 13.94
CA LYS A 107 9.35 23.56 13.50
C LYS A 107 9.53 23.46 11.98
N LEU A 108 8.82 22.52 11.35
CA LEU A 108 8.86 22.30 9.91
C LEU A 108 7.80 23.13 9.15
N GLU A 109 7.08 23.99 9.86
CA GLU A 109 5.96 24.79 9.30
C GLU A 109 4.87 23.94 8.62
N GLU A 110 4.78 22.67 9.00
CA GLU A 110 3.74 21.74 8.51
C GLU A 110 2.48 21.84 9.36
N PRO A 111 1.30 21.51 8.79
CA PRO A 111 0.07 21.45 9.56
C PRO A 111 0.20 20.55 10.78
N SER A 112 -0.33 20.99 11.92
CA SER A 112 -0.29 20.19 13.14
C SER A 112 -0.92 18.82 12.90
N PRO A 113 -0.22 17.71 13.18
CA PRO A 113 -0.77 16.40 12.99
C PRO A 113 -1.95 16.18 13.93
N GLU A 114 -3.03 15.62 13.40
CA GLU A 114 -4.26 15.35 14.17
C GLU A 114 -4.65 13.89 14.05
N ILE A 115 -5.12 13.31 15.15
CA ILE A 115 -5.76 12.00 15.12
C ILE A 115 -7.16 12.14 14.53
N VAL A 116 -7.38 11.52 13.39
CA VAL A 116 -8.68 11.56 12.70
C VAL A 116 -9.69 10.69 13.45
N ARG A 117 -10.65 11.33 14.11
CA ARG A 117 -11.67 10.67 14.97
C ARG A 117 -13.05 10.54 14.34
N GLN A 118 -13.18 10.88 13.06
CA GLN A 118 -14.43 10.76 12.32
C GLN A 118 -14.27 9.75 11.18
N PRO A 119 -15.12 8.71 11.09
CA PRO A 119 -15.00 7.67 10.07
C PRO A 119 -15.01 8.21 8.64
N LYS A 120 -15.82 9.24 8.37
CA LYS A 120 -15.90 9.88 7.05
C LYS A 120 -14.60 10.60 6.69
N ILE A 121 -14.00 11.34 7.63
CA ILE A 121 -12.74 12.04 7.41
C ILE A 121 -11.61 11.02 7.28
N LEU A 122 -11.58 9.99 8.13
CA LEU A 122 -10.58 8.92 8.00
C LEU A 122 -10.64 8.26 6.63
N HIS A 123 -11.84 7.93 6.14
CA HIS A 123 -12.01 7.38 4.79
C HIS A 123 -11.43 8.29 3.70
N GLN A 124 -11.66 9.61 3.79
CA GLN A 124 -11.11 10.58 2.86
C GLN A 124 -9.57 10.62 2.91
N VAL A 125 -9.00 10.64 4.13
CA VAL A 125 -7.55 10.67 4.34
C VAL A 125 -6.87 9.40 3.84
N LEU A 126 -7.44 8.22 4.11
CA LEU A 126 -6.90 6.95 3.63
C LEU A 126 -6.87 6.85 2.10
N GLN A 127 -7.76 7.57 1.42
CA GLN A 127 -7.84 7.63 -0.03
C GLN A 127 -7.18 8.87 -0.65
N ALA A 128 -6.55 9.74 0.15
CA ALA A 128 -5.94 10.97 -0.36
C ALA A 128 -4.84 10.66 -1.39
N SER A 129 -4.81 11.41 -2.50
CA SER A 129 -3.80 11.23 -3.56
C SER A 129 -2.40 11.70 -3.12
N ASN A 130 -2.36 12.64 -2.20
CA ASN A 130 -1.13 13.26 -1.69
C ASN A 130 -0.47 12.51 -0.51
N TRP A 131 -0.83 11.25 -0.28
CA TRP A 131 -0.30 10.45 0.82
C TRP A 131 1.25 10.34 0.81
N ARG A 132 1.88 10.45 -0.37
CA ARG A 132 3.34 10.40 -0.52
C ARG A 132 4.06 11.64 -0.02
N ASN A 133 3.36 12.77 0.18
CA ASN A 133 4.03 14.04 0.51
C ASN A 133 4.79 13.97 1.83
N LEU A 134 4.20 13.40 2.88
CA LEU A 134 4.88 13.27 4.18
C LEU A 134 6.08 12.32 4.10
N PRO A 135 5.95 11.08 3.61
CA PRO A 135 7.09 10.17 3.53
C PRO A 135 8.23 10.72 2.68
N MET A 136 7.95 11.24 1.49
CA MET A 136 8.99 11.68 0.56
C MET A 136 9.69 12.99 0.94
N ARG A 137 9.06 13.83 1.76
CA ARG A 137 9.61 15.15 2.12
C ARG A 137 10.18 15.22 3.52
N LEU A 138 9.69 14.38 4.42
CA LEU A 138 9.94 14.50 5.86
C LEU A 138 10.32 13.19 6.53
N ASP A 139 10.45 12.10 5.77
CA ASP A 139 10.71 10.75 6.30
C ASP A 139 9.71 10.32 7.41
N VAL A 140 8.47 10.76 7.28
CA VAL A 140 7.38 10.46 8.22
C VAL A 140 6.29 9.67 7.51
N PRO A 141 5.90 8.49 8.02
CA PRO A 141 4.83 7.72 7.42
C PRO A 141 3.51 8.49 7.34
N SER A 142 2.81 8.36 6.23
CA SER A 142 1.48 8.94 6.06
C SER A 142 0.43 8.26 6.95
N THR A 143 -0.72 8.92 7.15
CA THR A 143 -1.85 8.32 7.89
C THR A 143 -2.30 6.99 7.32
N SER A 144 -2.27 6.82 5.99
CA SER A 144 -2.64 5.54 5.35
C SER A 144 -1.61 4.45 5.60
N GLN A 145 -0.33 4.78 5.68
CA GLN A 145 0.74 3.82 6.00
C GLN A 145 0.66 3.38 7.48
N ILE A 146 0.44 4.30 8.41
CA ILE A 146 0.22 3.98 9.83
C ILE A 146 -1.05 3.12 9.99
N PHE A 147 -2.12 3.44 9.26
CA PHE A 147 -3.32 2.60 9.26
C PHE A 147 -3.01 1.19 8.75
N GLY A 148 -2.27 1.07 7.65
CA GLY A 148 -1.82 -0.20 7.10
C GLY A 148 -1.00 -1.01 8.11
N GLN A 149 -0.08 -0.36 8.82
CA GLN A 149 0.72 -0.99 9.89
C GLN A 149 -0.15 -1.57 11.01
N LEU A 150 -1.18 -0.84 11.45
CA LEU A 150 -2.10 -1.32 12.48
C LEU A 150 -2.92 -2.52 11.99
N VAL A 151 -3.37 -2.50 10.74
CA VAL A 151 -4.09 -3.62 10.10
C VAL A 151 -3.16 -4.84 9.97
N TYR A 152 -1.93 -4.63 9.53
CA TYR A 152 -0.90 -5.67 9.43
C TYR A 152 -0.61 -6.34 10.78
N PHE A 153 -0.35 -5.57 11.83
CA PHE A 153 -0.09 -6.11 13.17
C PHE A 153 -1.31 -6.79 13.82
N ALA A 154 -2.53 -6.45 13.37
CA ALA A 154 -3.73 -7.17 13.77
C ALA A 154 -3.88 -8.56 13.12
N GLY A 155 -2.91 -8.99 12.29
CA GLY A 155 -2.93 -10.27 11.59
C GLY A 155 -3.97 -10.33 10.47
N ILE A 156 -4.35 -9.18 9.91
CA ILE A 156 -5.24 -9.08 8.74
C ILE A 156 -4.38 -9.20 7.47
N GLU A 157 -4.87 -9.94 6.50
CA GLU A 157 -4.11 -10.38 5.33
C GLU A 157 -4.15 -9.40 4.17
N GLY A 158 -5.04 -8.42 4.23
CA GLY A 158 -5.08 -7.38 3.21
C GLY A 158 -6.08 -6.26 3.48
N ILE A 159 -5.94 -5.19 2.70
CA ILE A 159 -6.83 -4.02 2.70
C ILE A 159 -7.45 -3.88 1.31
N LEU A 160 -8.77 -3.97 1.24
CA LEU A 160 -9.55 -3.72 0.03
C LEU A 160 -9.93 -2.23 -0.01
N TYR A 161 -9.56 -1.54 -1.08
CA TYR A 161 -9.78 -0.10 -1.25
C TYR A 161 -10.17 0.24 -2.69
N THR A 162 -10.63 1.46 -2.93
CA THR A 162 -10.96 1.95 -4.26
C THR A 162 -9.84 2.86 -4.77
N SER A 163 -9.35 2.59 -5.98
CA SER A 163 -8.42 3.47 -6.68
C SER A 163 -9.02 4.87 -6.86
N LYS A 164 -8.28 5.90 -6.56
CA LYS A 164 -8.66 7.29 -6.85
C LYS A 164 -8.51 7.66 -8.32
N LEU A 165 -7.70 6.91 -9.05
CA LEU A 165 -7.40 7.18 -10.45
C LEU A 165 -8.47 6.61 -11.37
N THR A 166 -9.00 5.42 -11.04
CA THR A 166 -9.94 4.69 -11.91
C THR A 166 -11.31 4.46 -11.29
N GLY A 167 -11.47 4.63 -9.98
CA GLY A 167 -12.69 4.29 -9.25
C GLY A 167 -12.92 2.79 -9.09
N LYS A 168 -11.98 1.93 -9.49
CA LYS A 168 -12.07 0.48 -9.39
C LYS A 168 -11.38 -0.06 -8.15
N ASP A 169 -11.69 -1.31 -7.80
CA ASP A 169 -11.16 -1.93 -6.61
C ASP A 169 -9.69 -2.31 -6.75
N CYS A 170 -8.96 -2.11 -5.65
CA CYS A 170 -7.58 -2.51 -5.47
C CYS A 170 -7.42 -3.20 -4.12
N LEU A 171 -6.40 -4.04 -4.01
CA LEU A 171 -6.10 -4.82 -2.82
C LEU A 171 -4.62 -4.67 -2.47
N ALA A 172 -4.33 -4.27 -1.24
CA ALA A 172 -3.00 -4.38 -0.65
C ALA A 172 -2.96 -5.66 0.18
N VAL A 173 -2.13 -6.62 -0.19
CA VAL A 173 -2.03 -7.92 0.45
C VAL A 173 -0.79 -7.98 1.32
N TYR A 174 -0.90 -8.59 2.49
CA TYR A 174 0.18 -8.82 3.45
C TYR A 174 0.53 -10.29 3.56
N PRO A 175 1.44 -10.81 2.72
CA PRO A 175 1.74 -12.24 2.69
C PRO A 175 2.30 -12.77 4.01
N ASP A 176 2.99 -11.94 4.79
CA ASP A 176 3.51 -12.32 6.10
C ASP A 176 2.41 -12.78 7.08
N ASN A 177 1.17 -12.39 6.85
CA ASN A 177 0.02 -12.76 7.67
C ASN A 177 -0.65 -14.07 7.24
N PHE A 178 -0.18 -14.72 6.17
CA PHE A 178 -0.73 -16.00 5.68
C PHE A 178 -0.41 -17.20 6.57
N GLY A 179 0.54 -17.07 7.51
CA GLY A 179 1.12 -18.20 8.24
C GLY A 179 0.15 -19.03 9.11
N LYS A 180 -1.14 -18.67 9.21
CA LYS A 180 -2.16 -19.38 10.00
C LYS A 180 -3.51 -19.47 9.29
N SER A 181 -3.53 -19.35 7.97
CA SER A 181 -4.75 -19.33 7.17
C SER A 181 -4.62 -20.22 5.94
N ASP A 182 -5.74 -20.48 5.29
CA ASP A 182 -5.79 -21.16 3.98
C ASP A 182 -5.64 -20.17 2.81
N SER A 183 -5.21 -18.95 3.12
CA SER A 183 -5.03 -17.88 2.14
C SER A 183 -3.91 -18.18 1.15
N PHE A 184 -4.16 -17.79 -0.09
CA PHE A 184 -3.17 -17.93 -1.16
C PHE A 184 -3.40 -16.90 -2.27
N ILE A 185 -2.34 -16.66 -3.04
CA ILE A 185 -2.37 -15.97 -4.33
C ILE A 185 -1.64 -16.86 -5.33
N GLU A 186 -2.20 -16.97 -6.53
CA GLU A 186 -1.69 -17.82 -7.61
C GLU A 186 -1.63 -17.02 -8.91
N LEU A 187 -0.56 -17.22 -9.69
CA LEU A 187 -0.45 -16.68 -11.04
C LEU A 187 -1.36 -17.48 -11.97
N ASP A 188 -2.20 -16.77 -12.74
CA ASP A 188 -2.98 -17.38 -13.82
C ASP A 188 -2.18 -17.51 -15.11
N ASP A 189 -1.05 -16.76 -15.20
CA ASP A 189 -0.12 -16.75 -16.31
C ASP A 189 1.13 -17.58 -16.00
N ASP A 190 1.90 -17.92 -17.05
CA ASP A 190 3.21 -18.55 -16.87
C ASP A 190 4.15 -17.64 -16.07
N PRO A 191 4.91 -18.19 -15.10
CA PRO A 191 5.82 -17.40 -14.29
C PRO A 191 6.94 -16.81 -15.16
N PRO A 192 7.45 -15.61 -14.83
CA PRO A 192 8.50 -14.95 -15.62
C PRO A 192 9.83 -15.71 -15.61
N SER A 193 10.00 -16.63 -14.68
CA SER A 193 11.14 -17.51 -14.53
C SER A 193 10.72 -18.77 -13.78
N PRO A 194 11.34 -19.94 -14.08
CA PRO A 194 11.10 -21.18 -13.33
C PRO A 194 11.42 -21.08 -11.83
N LYS A 195 12.17 -20.06 -11.42
CA LYS A 195 12.48 -19.80 -10.02
C LYS A 195 11.36 -19.09 -9.26
N VAL A 196 10.40 -18.49 -9.97
CA VAL A 196 9.27 -17.78 -9.36
C VAL A 196 8.16 -18.78 -9.08
N PRO A 197 7.76 -18.99 -7.81
CA PRO A 197 6.63 -19.85 -7.50
C PRO A 197 5.34 -19.33 -8.12
N THR A 198 4.56 -20.20 -8.73
CA THR A 198 3.25 -19.86 -9.29
C THR A 198 2.20 -19.60 -8.23
N ARG A 199 2.39 -20.13 -7.02
CA ARG A 199 1.46 -19.99 -5.90
C ARG A 199 2.20 -19.60 -4.62
N MET A 200 1.69 -18.57 -3.95
CA MET A 200 2.14 -18.08 -2.66
C MET A 200 1.07 -18.38 -1.60
N ASN A 201 1.46 -19.03 -0.51
CA ASN A 201 0.59 -19.44 0.60
C ASN A 201 1.34 -19.41 1.94
N SER A 202 0.72 -19.94 3.00
CA SER A 202 1.30 -20.02 4.35
C SER A 202 2.61 -20.80 4.45
N GLU A 203 2.93 -21.69 3.51
CA GLU A 203 4.13 -22.54 3.55
C GLU A 203 5.34 -21.84 2.90
N ASN A 204 5.10 -21.03 1.86
CA ASN A 204 6.17 -20.51 1.01
C ASN A 204 6.25 -18.99 0.89
N PHE A 205 5.37 -18.20 1.54
CA PHE A 205 5.36 -16.75 1.40
C PHE A 205 6.73 -16.09 1.69
N LYS A 206 7.49 -16.62 2.66
CA LYS A 206 8.84 -16.12 3.01
C LYS A 206 9.83 -16.29 1.86
N ILE A 207 9.76 -17.42 1.17
CA ILE A 207 10.66 -17.74 0.04
C ILE A 207 10.32 -16.88 -1.16
N CYS A 208 9.03 -16.60 -1.41
CA CYS A 208 8.59 -15.72 -2.48
C CYS A 208 9.14 -14.30 -2.35
N HIS A 209 9.40 -13.83 -1.13
CA HIS A 209 10.04 -12.53 -0.89
C HIS A 209 11.52 -12.49 -1.29
N LEU A 210 12.24 -13.59 -1.14
CA LEU A 210 13.67 -13.66 -1.37
C LEU A 210 14.03 -13.81 -2.87
N SER A 211 13.18 -14.46 -3.65
CA SER A 211 13.47 -14.74 -5.06
C SER A 211 13.45 -13.51 -5.97
N PHE A 212 12.87 -12.39 -5.55
CA PHE A 212 12.90 -11.13 -6.30
C PHE A 212 14.17 -10.29 -6.10
N ASN A 213 14.99 -10.61 -5.11
CA ASN A 213 16.24 -9.88 -4.84
C ASN A 213 17.45 -10.43 -5.63
N GLU A 214 17.29 -11.56 -6.31
CA GLU A 214 18.35 -12.23 -7.05
C GLU A 214 18.16 -12.20 -8.60
N LEU A 215 17.16 -11.44 -9.08
CA LEU A 215 16.93 -11.18 -10.51
C LEU A 215 17.36 -9.77 -10.86
#